data_e1db79050fb320d2de73a8dae40c1daa
#
_entry.id   e1db79050fb320d2de73a8dae40c1daa
#
_cell.length_a   1.000
_cell.length_b   1.000
_cell.length_c   1.000
_cell.angle_alpha   90.00
_cell.angle_beta   90.00
_cell.angle_gamma   90.00
#
_symmetry.space_group_name_H-M   'P 1'
#
loop_
_entity.id
_entity.type
_entity.pdbx_description
1 polymer ?
#
loop_
_entity_poly.entity_id
_entity_poly.type
_entity_poly.pdbx_seq_one_letter_code
_entity_poly.pdbx_strand_id
1 'polypeptide(L)'
;MIDFSKYPVGTKVTLKNRLGLGTTSRVMRFHIVRKEKERRAVPERLSDMDEFKALGESNARLRRNFYFTRATHNGHGVWAINGKVFSPSRIDARPKLGSTEIWELTTDVHHPVHIHLVKFKVLSRNGRKPLPTDAGWKDTIDLRPREVARVLARFDGYRGRYVFHCHNLEHEDMMMANFEVV
;
A
#
# COMPACT_ATOMS: atom_id res chain seq x y z
N MET A 1 -1.37 -2.15 -19.85
CA MET A 1 -0.98 -3.08 -20.97
C MET A 1 0.07 -2.38 -21.82
N ILE A 2 1.10 -3.12 -22.29
CA ILE A 2 2.12 -2.58 -23.21
C ILE A 2 1.92 -3.31 -24.55
N ASP A 3 1.75 -2.55 -25.63
CA ASP A 3 1.66 -3.08 -26.97
C ASP A 3 3.04 -3.06 -27.64
N PHE A 4 3.57 -4.23 -27.93
CA PHE A 4 4.84 -4.42 -28.60
C PHE A 4 4.71 -4.60 -30.14
N SER A 5 3.51 -4.61 -30.70
CA SER A 5 3.26 -4.88 -32.14
C SER A 5 4.01 -3.93 -33.07
N LYS A 6 4.20 -2.68 -32.64
CA LYS A 6 4.92 -1.63 -33.39
C LYS A 6 6.44 -1.80 -33.46
N TYR A 7 7.01 -2.69 -32.64
CA TYR A 7 8.47 -2.89 -32.62
C TYR A 7 8.86 -4.05 -33.55
N PRO A 8 9.88 -3.89 -34.39
CA PRO A 8 10.43 -5.01 -35.22
C PRO A 8 10.99 -6.12 -34.34
N VAL A 9 11.03 -7.35 -34.91
CA VAL A 9 11.77 -8.47 -34.31
C VAL A 9 13.26 -8.07 -34.20
N GLY A 10 13.91 -8.46 -33.12
CA GLY A 10 15.28 -8.06 -32.75
C GLY A 10 15.37 -6.78 -31.91
N THR A 11 14.26 -6.02 -31.80
CA THR A 11 14.25 -4.80 -30.96
C THR A 11 14.38 -5.15 -29.48
N LYS A 12 15.15 -4.34 -28.76
CA LYS A 12 15.29 -4.40 -27.30
C LYS A 12 14.61 -3.18 -26.67
N VAL A 13 13.54 -3.38 -25.92
CA VAL A 13 12.78 -2.31 -25.23
C VAL A 13 13.11 -2.35 -23.76
N THR A 14 13.67 -1.27 -23.22
CA THR A 14 14.05 -1.17 -21.80
C THR A 14 13.02 -0.34 -21.03
N LEU A 15 12.43 -0.93 -19.98
CA LEU A 15 11.68 -0.19 -18.96
C LEU A 15 12.68 0.48 -18.01
N LYS A 16 12.61 1.81 -17.94
CA LYS A 16 13.51 2.62 -17.12
C LYS A 16 12.79 3.20 -15.90
N ASN A 17 13.49 3.18 -14.77
CA ASN A 17 13.12 4.01 -13.62
C ASN A 17 13.75 5.40 -13.81
N ARG A 18 12.94 6.43 -14.01
CA ARG A 18 13.43 7.79 -14.25
C ARG A 18 14.00 8.47 -13.00
N LEU A 19 13.68 7.95 -11.82
CA LEU A 19 14.18 8.44 -10.52
C LEU A 19 15.38 7.63 -10.02
N GLY A 20 15.64 6.46 -10.63
CA GLY A 20 16.77 5.62 -10.26
C GLY A 20 18.10 6.10 -10.83
N LEU A 21 19.18 5.90 -10.08
CA LEU A 21 20.56 6.20 -10.47
C LEU A 21 21.34 4.89 -10.71
N GLY A 22 22.36 4.93 -11.57
CA GLY A 22 23.21 3.79 -11.84
C GLY A 22 22.39 2.57 -12.32
N THR A 23 22.60 1.42 -11.68
CA THR A 23 21.91 0.16 -12.01
C THR A 23 20.41 0.21 -11.74
N THR A 24 19.95 0.95 -10.75
CA THR A 24 18.54 1.09 -10.41
C THR A 24 17.72 1.90 -11.43
N SER A 25 18.39 2.56 -12.38
CA SER A 25 17.73 3.23 -13.51
C SER A 25 17.12 2.27 -14.52
N ARG A 26 17.46 0.97 -14.47
CA ARG A 26 16.99 -0.05 -15.40
C ARG A 26 16.18 -1.10 -14.63
N VAL A 27 14.89 -1.19 -14.93
CA VAL A 27 13.99 -2.14 -14.26
C VAL A 27 14.01 -3.49 -14.96
N MET A 28 13.79 -3.49 -16.28
CA MET A 28 13.59 -4.70 -17.06
C MET A 28 13.85 -4.40 -18.55
N ARG A 29 14.22 -5.44 -19.32
CA ARG A 29 14.36 -5.33 -20.77
C ARG A 29 13.61 -6.44 -21.46
N PHE A 30 12.77 -6.07 -22.41
CA PHE A 30 12.05 -6.98 -23.30
C PHE A 30 12.83 -7.15 -24.60
N HIS A 31 13.00 -8.40 -25.05
CA HIS A 31 13.54 -8.70 -26.36
C HIS A 31 12.38 -9.16 -27.25
N ILE A 32 12.17 -8.49 -28.36
CA ILE A 32 11.14 -8.86 -29.33
C ILE A 32 11.70 -9.98 -30.24
N VAL A 33 11.35 -11.20 -29.92
CA VAL A 33 11.94 -12.39 -30.58
C VAL A 33 11.08 -12.94 -31.72
N ARG A 34 9.77 -12.64 -31.73
CA ARG A 34 8.85 -13.05 -32.78
C ARG A 34 7.63 -12.14 -32.85
N LYS A 35 6.92 -12.18 -33.99
CA LYS A 35 5.58 -11.61 -34.10
C LYS A 35 4.56 -12.69 -33.75
N GLU A 36 3.57 -12.33 -32.95
CA GLU A 36 2.47 -13.21 -32.59
C GLU A 36 1.19 -12.39 -32.47
N LYS A 37 0.07 -12.96 -32.92
CA LYS A 37 -1.23 -12.31 -32.79
C LYS A 37 -1.79 -12.60 -31.39
N GLU A 38 -1.98 -11.55 -30.56
CA GLU A 38 -2.68 -11.69 -29.30
C GLU A 38 -4.17 -11.98 -29.56
N ARG A 39 -4.68 -13.05 -28.98
CA ARG A 39 -6.08 -13.48 -29.11
C ARG A 39 -6.89 -13.21 -27.86
N ARG A 40 -6.23 -12.84 -26.76
CA ARG A 40 -6.88 -12.56 -25.49
C ARG A 40 -7.11 -11.07 -25.36
N ALA A 41 -8.28 -10.70 -24.86
CA ALA A 41 -8.59 -9.33 -24.49
C ALA A 41 -8.63 -9.21 -22.96
N VAL A 42 -8.25 -8.03 -22.46
CA VAL A 42 -8.50 -7.70 -21.06
C VAL A 42 -10.01 -7.48 -20.92
N PRO A 43 -10.70 -8.22 -20.04
CA PRO A 43 -12.13 -8.01 -19.83
C PRO A 43 -12.42 -6.57 -19.37
N GLU A 44 -13.53 -6.02 -19.78
CA GLU A 44 -13.97 -4.70 -19.34
C GLU A 44 -14.17 -4.65 -17.83
N ARG A 45 -14.67 -5.73 -17.25
CA ARG A 45 -14.83 -5.92 -15.82
C ARG A 45 -13.87 -7.00 -15.32
N LEU A 46 -12.88 -6.62 -14.49
CA LEU A 46 -11.85 -7.52 -13.96
C LEU A 46 -12.27 -8.24 -12.68
N SER A 47 -13.16 -7.64 -11.87
CA SER A 47 -13.64 -8.22 -10.62
C SER A 47 -15.02 -7.69 -10.25
N ASP A 48 -15.70 -8.39 -9.34
CA ASP A 48 -16.88 -7.85 -8.67
C ASP A 48 -16.47 -6.79 -7.64
N MET A 49 -17.10 -5.64 -7.72
CA MET A 49 -16.82 -4.48 -6.87
C MET A 49 -18.02 -4.09 -5.99
N ASP A 50 -19.02 -4.95 -5.87
CA ASP A 50 -20.26 -4.58 -5.16
C ASP A 50 -20.01 -4.42 -3.67
N GLU A 51 -19.23 -5.30 -3.04
CA GLU A 51 -18.78 -5.12 -1.66
C GLU A 51 -17.99 -3.82 -1.47
N PHE A 52 -17.05 -3.52 -2.37
CA PHE A 52 -16.27 -2.28 -2.34
C PHE A 52 -17.17 -1.05 -2.40
N LYS A 53 -18.20 -1.06 -3.24
CA LYS A 53 -19.15 0.05 -3.37
C LYS A 53 -20.04 0.20 -2.13
N ALA A 54 -20.48 -0.92 -1.56
CA ALA A 54 -21.34 -0.94 -0.38
C ALA A 54 -20.64 -0.45 0.89
N LEU A 55 -19.30 -0.59 1.00
CA LEU A 55 -18.54 -0.13 2.14
C LEU A 55 -18.32 1.39 2.12
N GLY A 56 -18.65 2.05 3.23
CA GLY A 56 -18.49 3.48 3.44
C GLY A 56 -18.13 3.82 4.89
N GLU A 57 -17.96 5.08 5.19
CA GLU A 57 -17.59 5.57 6.54
C GLU A 57 -18.61 5.15 7.62
N SER A 58 -19.90 5.06 7.26
CA SER A 58 -20.95 4.63 8.17
C SER A 58 -20.81 3.19 8.67
N ASN A 59 -20.02 2.36 7.98
CA ASN A 59 -19.74 0.99 8.40
C ASN A 59 -18.64 0.93 9.47
N ALA A 60 -17.85 2.00 9.66
CA ALA A 60 -16.75 2.01 10.60
C ALA A 60 -17.25 2.18 12.03
N ARG A 61 -16.79 1.29 12.91
CA ARG A 61 -17.09 1.33 14.35
C ARG A 61 -16.04 2.06 15.17
N LEU A 62 -14.84 2.22 14.63
CA LEU A 62 -13.70 2.83 15.33
C LEU A 62 -12.80 3.56 14.33
N ARG A 63 -12.12 4.58 14.83
CA ARG A 63 -11.04 5.26 14.10
C ARG A 63 -9.74 5.14 14.88
N ARG A 64 -8.64 4.90 14.16
CA ARG A 64 -7.27 4.88 14.72
C ARG A 64 -6.38 5.79 13.91
N ASN A 65 -5.41 6.41 14.58
CA ASN A 65 -4.42 7.29 13.97
C ASN A 65 -3.04 6.65 14.07
N PHE A 66 -2.33 6.57 12.95
CA PHE A 66 -0.97 6.07 12.88
C PHE A 66 -0.08 7.09 12.16
N TYR A 67 0.96 7.52 12.86
CA TYR A 67 1.94 8.49 12.38
C TYR A 67 3.22 7.76 12.00
N PHE A 68 3.54 7.75 10.72
CA PHE A 68 4.76 7.18 10.15
C PHE A 68 5.78 8.30 10.04
N THR A 69 6.71 8.39 10.98
CA THR A 69 7.58 9.54 11.11
C THR A 69 8.98 9.16 11.61
N ARG A 70 9.92 10.05 11.38
CA ARG A 70 11.17 10.02 12.13
C ARG A 70 10.93 10.28 13.61
N ALA A 71 11.69 9.58 14.45
CA ALA A 71 11.71 9.74 15.89
C ALA A 71 13.16 9.68 16.41
N THR A 72 13.36 9.93 17.68
CA THR A 72 14.64 9.72 18.35
C THR A 72 14.49 8.60 19.37
N HIS A 73 15.36 7.61 19.32
CA HIS A 73 15.41 6.53 20.29
C HIS A 73 16.87 6.34 20.73
N ASN A 74 17.14 6.39 22.03
CA ASN A 74 18.48 6.32 22.62
C ASN A 74 19.50 7.29 21.96
N GLY A 75 19.07 8.52 21.65
CA GLY A 75 19.93 9.53 21.03
C GLY A 75 20.13 9.37 19.51
N HIS A 76 19.58 8.33 18.89
CA HIS A 76 19.70 8.06 17.45
C HIS A 76 18.39 8.33 16.72
N GLY A 77 18.48 8.85 15.49
CA GLY A 77 17.35 9.00 14.60
C GLY A 77 16.87 7.62 14.13
N VAL A 78 15.59 7.35 14.27
CA VAL A 78 14.95 6.07 13.91
C VAL A 78 13.69 6.31 13.10
N TRP A 79 13.24 5.28 12.39
CA TRP A 79 11.92 5.25 11.77
C TRP A 79 10.90 4.63 12.74
N ALA A 80 9.75 5.26 12.92
CA ALA A 80 8.81 4.88 13.97
C ALA A 80 7.35 5.03 13.53
N ILE A 81 6.47 4.25 14.17
CA ILE A 81 5.02 4.44 14.11
C ILE A 81 4.55 4.95 15.47
N ASN A 82 3.86 6.09 15.50
CA ASN A 82 3.43 6.76 16.71
C ASN A 82 4.58 7.01 17.72
N GLY A 83 5.77 7.37 17.19
CA GLY A 83 6.98 7.61 17.99
C GLY A 83 7.60 6.35 18.59
N LYS A 84 7.16 5.16 18.20
CA LYS A 84 7.64 3.88 18.75
C LYS A 84 8.33 3.08 17.67
N VAL A 85 9.53 2.58 17.95
CA VAL A 85 10.19 1.55 17.12
C VAL A 85 9.48 0.22 17.28
N PHE A 86 9.65 -0.65 16.31
CA PHE A 86 9.06 -1.99 16.33
C PHE A 86 9.44 -2.78 17.58
N SER A 87 8.48 -3.51 18.10
CA SER A 87 8.67 -4.49 19.17
C SER A 87 7.78 -5.71 18.89
N PRO A 88 8.33 -6.92 18.78
CA PRO A 88 7.55 -8.11 18.46
C PRO A 88 6.51 -8.46 19.53
N SER A 89 6.69 -8.02 20.77
CA SER A 89 5.77 -8.30 21.87
C SER A 89 4.66 -7.25 22.03
N ARG A 90 4.80 -6.05 21.46
CA ARG A 90 3.81 -4.97 21.61
C ARG A 90 2.68 -5.13 20.60
N ILE A 91 1.45 -4.96 21.05
CA ILE A 91 0.26 -4.86 20.21
C ILE A 91 -0.22 -3.41 20.19
N ASP A 92 -0.19 -2.79 19.02
CA ASP A 92 -0.52 -1.38 18.84
C ASP A 92 -2.00 -1.15 18.49
N ALA A 93 -2.69 -2.20 17.99
CA ALA A 93 -4.14 -2.17 17.73
C ALA A 93 -4.78 -3.53 17.96
N ARG A 94 -6.06 -3.55 18.40
CA ARG A 94 -6.86 -4.77 18.54
C ARG A 94 -8.22 -4.60 17.83
N PRO A 95 -8.28 -4.80 16.51
CA PRO A 95 -9.54 -4.88 15.79
C PRO A 95 -10.33 -6.13 16.20
N LYS A 96 -11.66 -6.00 16.25
CA LYS A 96 -12.53 -7.17 16.45
C LYS A 96 -12.79 -7.87 15.11
N LEU A 97 -12.79 -9.20 15.13
CA LEU A 97 -13.17 -9.98 13.95
C LEU A 97 -14.58 -9.55 13.46
N GLY A 98 -14.75 -9.38 12.17
CA GLY A 98 -15.96 -8.87 11.53
C GLY A 98 -16.15 -7.35 11.61
N SER A 99 -15.27 -6.61 12.32
CA SER A 99 -15.37 -5.16 12.41
C SER A 99 -14.78 -4.46 11.18
N THR A 100 -15.28 -3.25 10.96
CA THR A 100 -14.72 -2.30 9.99
C THR A 100 -14.21 -1.07 10.74
N GLU A 101 -12.99 -0.66 10.47
CA GLU A 101 -12.36 0.49 11.12
C GLU A 101 -11.82 1.47 10.08
N ILE A 102 -11.79 2.75 10.42
CA ILE A 102 -11.04 3.77 9.68
C ILE A 102 -9.67 3.91 10.30
N TRP A 103 -8.63 3.67 9.51
CA TRP A 103 -7.26 3.98 9.88
C TRP A 103 -6.83 5.26 9.16
N GLU A 104 -6.44 6.25 9.94
CA GLU A 104 -5.87 7.49 9.45
C GLU A 104 -4.35 7.38 9.51
N LEU A 105 -3.72 7.44 8.34
CA LEU A 105 -2.30 7.23 8.14
C LEU A 105 -1.68 8.59 7.80
N THR A 106 -0.77 9.05 8.63
CA THR A 106 -0.10 10.36 8.48
C THR A 106 1.40 10.15 8.33
N THR A 107 2.04 10.91 7.46
CA THR A 107 3.47 10.79 7.19
C THR A 107 4.20 12.13 7.27
N ASP A 108 5.50 12.09 7.59
CA ASP A 108 6.42 13.22 7.48
C ASP A 108 7.08 13.31 6.10
N VAL A 109 7.60 12.19 5.61
CA VAL A 109 8.20 12.03 4.29
C VAL A 109 7.46 10.96 3.50
N HIS A 110 8.00 10.50 2.41
CA HIS A 110 7.38 9.49 1.55
C HIS A 110 7.43 8.09 2.18
N HIS A 111 6.27 7.49 2.41
CA HIS A 111 6.14 6.14 2.98
C HIS A 111 5.06 5.34 2.27
N PRO A 112 5.37 4.27 1.54
CA PRO A 112 4.39 3.26 1.14
C PRO A 112 3.99 2.44 2.38
N VAL A 113 2.72 2.49 2.76
CA VAL A 113 2.20 1.78 3.95
C VAL A 113 1.46 0.53 3.52
N HIS A 114 1.89 -0.62 4.02
CA HIS A 114 1.25 -1.91 3.84
C HIS A 114 0.58 -2.39 5.13
N ILE A 115 -0.61 -2.97 5.00
CA ILE A 115 -1.37 -3.58 6.10
C ILE A 115 -1.60 -5.05 5.75
N HIS A 116 -1.03 -5.96 6.54
CA HIS A 116 -1.21 -7.39 6.36
C HIS A 116 -2.67 -7.83 6.63
N LEU A 117 -3.03 -9.02 6.15
CA LEU A 117 -4.33 -9.67 6.29
C LEU A 117 -5.46 -9.01 5.50
N VAL A 118 -5.60 -7.69 5.55
CA VAL A 118 -6.80 -7.00 5.07
C VAL A 118 -6.56 -6.24 3.76
N LYS A 119 -7.61 -6.17 2.96
CA LYS A 119 -7.72 -5.18 1.90
C LYS A 119 -8.50 -3.99 2.43
N PHE A 120 -8.12 -2.80 2.01
CA PHE A 120 -8.80 -1.57 2.41
C PHE A 120 -9.25 -0.73 1.22
N LYS A 121 -10.21 0.14 1.49
CA LYS A 121 -10.71 1.17 0.58
C LYS A 121 -10.12 2.51 1.01
N VAL A 122 -9.52 3.24 0.08
CA VAL A 122 -9.09 4.62 0.34
C VAL A 122 -10.32 5.52 0.35
N LEU A 123 -10.52 6.25 1.45
CA LEU A 123 -11.66 7.16 1.63
C LEU A 123 -11.30 8.59 1.24
N SER A 124 -10.11 9.05 1.61
CA SER A 124 -9.65 10.41 1.32
C SER A 124 -8.14 10.53 1.41
N ARG A 125 -7.61 11.59 0.76
CA ARG A 125 -6.23 12.07 0.90
C ARG A 125 -6.26 13.56 1.22
N ASN A 126 -5.67 13.98 2.34
CA ASN A 126 -5.69 15.37 2.82
C ASN A 126 -7.12 15.96 2.82
N GLY A 127 -8.12 15.18 3.26
CA GLY A 127 -9.53 15.58 3.26
C GLY A 127 -10.20 15.67 1.88
N ARG A 128 -9.48 15.38 0.80
CA ARG A 128 -9.99 15.41 -0.59
C ARG A 128 -10.38 14.01 -1.05
N LYS A 129 -11.12 13.92 -2.14
CA LYS A 129 -11.48 12.66 -2.81
C LYS A 129 -10.22 11.85 -3.16
N PRO A 130 -10.30 10.51 -3.13
CA PRO A 130 -9.23 9.62 -3.56
C PRO A 130 -8.77 9.93 -4.99
N LEU A 131 -7.52 9.58 -5.29
CA LEU A 131 -6.98 9.65 -6.65
C LEU A 131 -7.60 8.55 -7.53
N PRO A 132 -7.61 8.70 -8.87
CA PRO A 132 -8.04 7.61 -9.75
C PRO A 132 -7.28 6.30 -9.52
N THR A 133 -6.00 6.39 -9.14
CA THR A 133 -5.16 5.23 -8.80
C THR A 133 -5.54 4.56 -7.48
N ASP A 134 -6.34 5.19 -6.64
CA ASP A 134 -6.87 4.61 -5.40
C ASP A 134 -8.13 3.78 -5.63
N ALA A 135 -8.68 3.77 -6.83
CA ALA A 135 -9.86 2.98 -7.16
C ALA A 135 -9.60 1.48 -6.94
N GLY A 136 -10.57 0.80 -6.34
CA GLY A 136 -10.48 -0.62 -6.01
C GLY A 136 -9.79 -0.91 -4.68
N TRP A 137 -9.79 -2.21 -4.33
CA TRP A 137 -9.16 -2.70 -3.12
C TRP A 137 -7.64 -2.49 -3.14
N LYS A 138 -7.09 -2.08 -2.02
CA LYS A 138 -5.66 -1.91 -1.77
C LYS A 138 -5.24 -2.71 -0.54
N ASP A 139 -4.00 -3.14 -0.51
CA ASP A 139 -3.28 -3.63 0.67
C ASP A 139 -2.10 -2.70 1.01
N THR A 140 -1.70 -1.88 0.05
CA THR A 140 -0.62 -0.91 0.17
C THR A 140 -1.06 0.44 -0.38
N ILE A 141 -0.73 1.51 0.33
CA ILE A 141 -0.97 2.89 -0.08
C ILE A 141 0.34 3.69 -0.05
N ASP A 142 0.67 4.29 -1.18
CA ASP A 142 1.80 5.19 -1.30
C ASP A 142 1.43 6.58 -0.76
N LEU A 143 2.01 6.97 0.36
CA LEU A 143 1.81 8.25 1.00
C LEU A 143 2.95 9.21 0.66
N ARG A 144 2.58 10.39 0.21
CA ARG A 144 3.50 11.48 -0.11
C ARG A 144 3.94 12.22 1.14
N PRO A 145 5.00 13.02 1.10
CA PRO A 145 5.41 13.82 2.24
C PRO A 145 4.26 14.69 2.79
N ARG A 146 4.07 14.64 4.11
CA ARG A 146 3.04 15.40 4.86
C ARG A 146 1.61 15.08 4.40
N GLU A 147 1.38 13.85 3.96
CA GLU A 147 0.06 13.41 3.55
C GLU A 147 -0.68 12.73 4.69
N VAL A 148 -1.98 12.92 4.71
CA VAL A 148 -2.94 12.22 5.57
C VAL A 148 -3.88 11.44 4.68
N ALA A 149 -3.86 10.11 4.77
CA ALA A 149 -4.83 9.27 4.08
C ALA A 149 -5.74 8.56 5.07
N ARG A 150 -7.03 8.50 4.76
CA ARG A 150 -8.00 7.72 5.51
C ARG A 150 -8.34 6.48 4.71
N VAL A 151 -8.15 5.33 5.31
CA VAL A 151 -8.47 4.04 4.71
C VAL A 151 -9.50 3.31 5.55
N LEU A 152 -10.40 2.58 4.90
CA LEU A 152 -11.44 1.78 5.52
C LEU A 152 -11.05 0.31 5.39
N ALA A 153 -10.68 -0.32 6.49
CA ALA A 153 -10.26 -1.72 6.57
C ALA A 153 -11.33 -2.57 7.26
N ARG A 154 -11.65 -3.73 6.69
CA ARG A 154 -12.55 -4.71 7.26
C ARG A 154 -11.77 -5.94 7.69
N PHE A 155 -11.93 -6.33 8.96
CA PHE A 155 -11.18 -7.42 9.61
C PHE A 155 -12.03 -8.68 9.69
N ASP A 156 -12.36 -9.29 8.55
CA ASP A 156 -13.30 -10.43 8.45
C ASP A 156 -12.64 -11.78 8.11
N GLY A 157 -11.30 -11.80 7.97
CA GLY A 157 -10.58 -13.02 7.61
C GLY A 157 -10.34 -13.95 8.80
N TYR A 158 -9.26 -13.71 9.52
CA TYR A 158 -8.76 -14.61 10.55
C TYR A 158 -8.40 -13.85 11.82
N ARG A 159 -8.59 -14.51 12.98
CA ARG A 159 -7.99 -14.06 14.25
C ARG A 159 -6.50 -14.28 14.23
N GLY A 160 -5.76 -13.51 15.04
CA GLY A 160 -4.33 -13.67 15.20
C GLY A 160 -3.57 -12.37 15.14
N ARG A 161 -2.24 -12.50 15.17
CA ARG A 161 -1.33 -11.35 15.16
C ARG A 161 -0.78 -11.12 13.75
N TYR A 162 -0.79 -9.85 13.34
CA TYR A 162 -0.37 -9.38 12.04
C TYR A 162 0.42 -8.09 12.20
N VAL A 163 1.09 -7.66 11.14
CA VAL A 163 1.86 -6.42 11.13
C VAL A 163 1.28 -5.42 10.13
N PHE A 164 1.57 -4.16 10.33
CA PHE A 164 1.49 -3.11 9.32
C PHE A 164 2.77 -2.28 9.38
N HIS A 165 3.27 -1.82 8.25
CA HIS A 165 4.59 -1.23 8.17
C HIS A 165 4.76 -0.31 6.96
N CYS A 166 5.83 0.49 6.97
CA CYS A 166 6.34 1.11 5.76
C CYS A 166 7.00 0.04 4.88
N HIS A 167 6.71 0.02 3.60
CA HIS A 167 7.28 -0.95 2.65
C HIS A 167 8.53 -0.45 1.93
N ASN A 168 9.16 0.59 2.44
CA ASN A 168 10.50 1.01 2.02
C ASN A 168 11.54 0.18 2.79
N LEU A 169 12.40 -0.54 2.09
CA LEU A 169 13.36 -1.48 2.68
C LEU A 169 14.26 -0.83 3.76
N GLU A 170 14.64 0.43 3.58
CA GLU A 170 15.48 1.16 4.54
C GLU A 170 14.72 1.55 5.83
N HIS A 171 13.39 1.45 5.83
CA HIS A 171 12.55 1.83 6.97
C HIS A 171 11.87 0.64 7.64
N GLU A 172 11.67 -0.45 6.91
CA GLU A 172 10.74 -1.55 7.22
C GLU A 172 11.02 -2.18 8.59
N ASP A 173 12.27 -2.48 8.90
CA ASP A 173 12.65 -3.15 10.15
C ASP A 173 12.29 -2.37 11.41
N MET A 174 12.24 -1.05 11.33
CA MET A 174 11.96 -0.16 12.46
C MET A 174 10.54 0.40 12.41
N MET A 175 10.06 0.77 11.20
CA MET A 175 8.76 1.38 10.98
C MET A 175 7.68 0.31 10.77
N MET A 176 7.51 -0.52 11.78
CA MET A 176 6.55 -1.63 11.83
C MET A 176 5.80 -1.62 13.16
N ALA A 177 4.57 -2.10 13.16
CA ALA A 177 3.77 -2.27 14.36
C ALA A 177 2.87 -3.51 14.23
N ASN A 178 2.48 -4.09 15.38
CA ASN A 178 1.60 -5.25 15.39
C ASN A 178 0.16 -4.83 15.63
N PHE A 179 -0.77 -5.53 14.99
CA PHE A 179 -2.16 -5.57 15.40
C PHE A 179 -2.60 -7.02 15.63
N GLU A 180 -3.58 -7.19 16.50
CA GLU A 180 -4.15 -8.48 16.84
C GLU A 180 -5.66 -8.46 16.60
N VAL A 181 -6.11 -9.32 15.68
CA VAL A 181 -7.56 -9.51 15.44
C VAL A 181 -8.12 -10.44 16.52
N VAL A 182 -9.06 -9.93 17.32
CA VAL A 182 -9.65 -10.62 18.47
C VAL A 182 -11.11 -10.97 18.28
#